data_dd0c336e28f0c6fe8b5fbddea3bc34c1
#
_entry.id   dd0c336e28f0c6fe8b5fbddea3bc34c1
#
_cell.length_a   1.000
_cell.length_b   1.000
_cell.length_c   1.000
_cell.angle_alpha   90.00
_cell.angle_beta   90.00
_cell.angle_gamma   90.00
#
_symmetry.space_group_name_H-M   'P 1'
#
loop_
_entity.id
_entity.type
_entity.pdbx_description
1 polymer ?
#
loop_
_entity_poly.entity_id
_entity_poly.type
_entity_poly.pdbx_seq_one_letter_code
_entity_poly.pdbx_strand_id
1 'polypeptide(L)'
;MTKTLIVFTYAPAGLGHIRVADALIGGIPAGYPYVEFSPSDKTTEPMHRFTSLNMPARHMMEFFQRGAPEALFTKLYTGYLKSHTDEMLEQFVQLVRKQKGQPEKIVVVATHFGLAYQLGAIKDRLAKELNTKINLVVQITDDSPQTIWYVDLADLIIAPSHKTKNALQTFAAKNHLKKVPIEVAPYPVDLDFARVLARDQSSKRANQYDPDKESPINIAIPVSGAAVGMEFFLHLMGHLHKKSSRFVFHVVCRKAPFTQIFLRKVGHRDYVKLYVYSYYKTVVDMYKRVYMENVISAEVTKPSEQAFKALLRADSVGGSFLLFAEPVGRQEYDNIDFLERHGLLSDDANNRRGYILPYGSKASADLIWDLFNGGKLLKTFKNFSTPPQTDELGDNGVSLFWGIVGRW
;
A
#
# COMPACT_ATOMS: atom_id res chain seq x y z
N MET A 1 -16.22 25.71 -13.43
CA MET A 1 -15.60 25.12 -12.23
C MET A 1 -16.49 23.99 -11.78
N THR A 2 -15.95 22.81 -11.57
CA THR A 2 -16.72 21.67 -11.06
C THR A 2 -17.18 21.99 -9.64
N LYS A 3 -18.47 21.92 -9.41
CA LYS A 3 -19.07 22.13 -8.08
C LYS A 3 -18.91 20.89 -7.17
N THR A 4 -17.98 19.99 -7.51
CA THR A 4 -17.67 18.78 -6.77
C THR A 4 -16.36 18.93 -6.03
N LEU A 5 -16.39 18.71 -4.71
CA LEU A 5 -15.21 18.61 -3.84
C LEU A 5 -14.87 17.14 -3.60
N ILE A 6 -13.61 16.77 -3.76
CA ILE A 6 -13.11 15.46 -3.38
C ILE A 6 -12.51 15.54 -1.97
N VAL A 7 -12.90 14.63 -1.08
CA VAL A 7 -12.35 14.52 0.28
C VAL A 7 -11.69 13.15 0.42
N PHE A 8 -10.37 13.13 0.54
CA PHE A 8 -9.64 11.90 0.84
C PHE A 8 -9.59 11.68 2.34
N THR A 9 -9.91 10.45 2.75
CA THR A 9 -9.83 10.07 4.15
C THR A 9 -9.00 8.80 4.32
N TYR A 10 -8.01 8.89 5.20
CA TYR A 10 -7.10 7.82 5.55
C TYR A 10 -6.68 7.92 7.01
N ALA A 11 -6.35 6.79 7.62
CA ALA A 11 -5.84 6.75 8.98
C ALA A 11 -4.32 6.51 8.97
N PRO A 12 -3.58 7.06 9.94
CA PRO A 12 -2.14 6.79 10.08
C PRO A 12 -1.83 5.40 10.66
N ALA A 13 -2.79 4.50 10.68
CA ALA A 13 -2.67 3.13 11.19
C ALA A 13 -1.78 2.21 10.33
N GLY A 14 -1.26 2.72 9.24
CA GLY A 14 -0.34 2.06 8.33
C GLY A 14 0.03 3.00 7.19
N LEU A 15 1.22 2.82 6.60
CA LEU A 15 1.67 3.67 5.49
C LEU A 15 0.90 3.36 4.19
N GLY A 16 0.32 2.16 4.06
CA GLY A 16 -0.40 1.70 2.88
C GLY A 16 -1.61 2.55 2.53
N HIS A 17 -2.44 2.86 3.52
CA HIS A 17 -3.63 3.71 3.32
C HIS A 17 -3.26 5.10 2.80
N ILE A 18 -2.15 5.67 3.30
CA ILE A 18 -1.64 6.97 2.86
C ILE A 18 -1.12 6.88 1.43
N ARG A 19 -0.34 5.84 1.09
CA ARG A 19 0.21 5.66 -0.26
C ARG A 19 -0.87 5.52 -1.32
N VAL A 20 -1.93 4.77 -1.02
CA VAL A 20 -3.07 4.64 -1.93
C VAL A 20 -3.80 5.97 -2.10
N ALA A 21 -4.04 6.70 -1.00
CA ALA A 21 -4.62 8.03 -1.08
C ALA A 21 -3.76 8.97 -1.93
N ASP A 22 -2.44 9.01 -1.71
CA ASP A 22 -1.51 9.85 -2.48
C ASP A 22 -1.46 9.47 -3.96
N ALA A 23 -1.49 8.17 -4.28
CA ALA A 23 -1.57 7.70 -5.67
C ALA A 23 -2.83 8.22 -6.37
N LEU A 24 -3.98 8.14 -5.70
CA LEU A 24 -5.25 8.63 -6.21
C LEU A 24 -5.29 10.15 -6.31
N ILE A 25 -4.71 10.88 -5.34
CA ILE A 25 -4.56 12.33 -5.36
C ILE A 25 -3.72 12.75 -6.58
N GLY A 26 -2.61 12.06 -6.84
CA GLY A 26 -1.74 12.34 -7.98
C GLY A 26 -2.42 12.21 -9.36
N GLY A 27 -3.51 11.44 -9.44
CA GLY A 27 -4.27 11.24 -10.67
C GLY A 27 -5.63 11.93 -10.71
N ILE A 28 -5.92 12.84 -9.79
CA ILE A 28 -7.19 13.60 -9.81
C ILE A 28 -7.36 14.31 -11.16
N PRO A 29 -8.50 14.14 -11.84
CA PRO A 29 -8.77 14.88 -13.08
C PRO A 29 -8.71 16.40 -12.88
N ALA A 30 -8.16 17.11 -13.87
CA ALA A 30 -8.02 18.54 -13.79
C ALA A 30 -9.36 19.25 -13.49
N GLY A 31 -9.32 20.24 -12.59
CA GLY A 31 -10.49 21.04 -12.22
C GLY A 31 -11.29 20.53 -11.01
N TYR A 32 -10.95 19.38 -10.44
CA TYR A 32 -11.55 18.94 -9.18
C TYR A 32 -10.73 19.43 -7.98
N PRO A 33 -11.29 20.32 -7.12
CA PRO A 33 -10.66 20.66 -5.85
C PRO A 33 -10.68 19.45 -4.91
N TYR A 34 -9.63 19.30 -4.11
CA TYR A 34 -9.58 18.26 -3.11
C TYR A 34 -9.06 18.75 -1.77
N VAL A 35 -9.39 18.01 -0.73
CA VAL A 35 -8.87 18.19 0.63
C VAL A 35 -8.61 16.81 1.26
N GLU A 36 -7.70 16.79 2.21
CA GLU A 36 -7.38 15.60 2.97
C GLU A 36 -8.02 15.69 4.37
N PHE A 37 -8.68 14.63 4.78
CA PHE A 37 -9.30 14.48 6.08
C PHE A 37 -8.71 13.28 6.80
N SER A 38 -7.76 13.53 7.68
CA SER A 38 -7.14 12.52 8.53
C SER A 38 -7.40 12.91 9.99
N PRO A 39 -8.53 12.48 10.56
CA PRO A 39 -8.84 12.76 11.96
C PRO A 39 -7.77 12.13 12.87
N SER A 40 -7.42 12.81 13.94
CA SER A 40 -6.45 12.33 14.91
C SER A 40 -7.05 11.18 15.73
N ASP A 41 -6.77 9.94 15.31
CA ASP A 41 -7.12 8.77 16.11
C ASP A 41 -5.94 8.35 17.00
N LYS A 42 -6.06 8.65 18.30
CA LYS A 42 -5.02 8.32 19.29
C LYS A 42 -5.01 6.83 19.69
N THR A 43 -6.00 6.05 19.28
CA THR A 43 -6.19 4.66 19.73
C THR A 43 -5.74 3.62 18.71
N THR A 44 -5.88 3.89 17.42
CA THR A 44 -5.65 2.91 16.34
C THR A 44 -4.16 2.57 16.17
N GLU A 45 -3.25 3.55 16.27
CA GLU A 45 -1.81 3.30 16.10
C GLU A 45 -1.22 2.39 17.17
N PRO A 46 -1.42 2.62 18.49
CA PRO A 46 -0.92 1.73 19.53
C PRO A 46 -1.50 0.31 19.41
N MET A 47 -2.79 0.19 19.11
CA MET A 47 -3.47 -1.09 18.93
C MET A 47 -2.87 -1.89 17.76
N HIS A 48 -2.75 -1.28 16.58
CA HIS A 48 -2.17 -1.90 15.39
C HIS A 48 -0.74 -2.39 15.66
N ARG A 49 0.06 -1.59 16.34
CA ARG A 49 1.42 -1.95 16.68
C ARG A 49 1.49 -3.09 17.70
N PHE A 50 0.68 -3.03 18.76
CA PHE A 50 0.62 -4.08 19.78
C PHE A 50 0.29 -5.44 19.16
N THR A 51 -0.70 -5.49 18.28
CA THR A 51 -1.11 -6.71 17.57
C THR A 51 -0.06 -7.19 16.58
N SER A 52 0.69 -6.29 15.93
CA SER A 52 1.73 -6.67 14.95
C SER A 52 3.00 -7.22 15.59
N LEU A 53 3.35 -6.80 16.81
CA LEU A 53 4.61 -7.17 17.49
C LEU A 53 4.44 -8.26 18.54
N ASN A 54 3.25 -8.46 19.06
CA ASN A 54 2.99 -9.43 20.15
C ASN A 54 2.45 -10.74 19.57
N MET A 55 3.25 -11.80 19.60
CA MET A 55 2.88 -13.10 19.02
C MET A 55 1.51 -13.64 19.50
N PRO A 56 1.18 -13.68 20.81
CA PRO A 56 -0.15 -14.09 21.27
C PRO A 56 -1.26 -13.17 20.77
N ALA A 57 -1.07 -11.85 20.81
CA ALA A 57 -2.04 -10.89 20.32
C ALA A 57 -2.23 -11.00 18.79
N ARG A 58 -1.16 -11.27 18.05
CA ARG A 58 -1.19 -11.54 16.62
C ARG A 58 -2.00 -12.81 16.32
N HIS A 59 -1.73 -13.95 16.96
CA HIS A 59 -2.51 -15.17 16.76
C HIS A 59 -3.98 -14.99 17.13
N MET A 60 -4.27 -14.24 18.18
CA MET A 60 -5.64 -13.89 18.55
C MET A 60 -6.31 -13.05 17.46
N MET A 61 -5.63 -12.05 16.91
CA MET A 61 -6.15 -11.23 15.79
C MET A 61 -6.31 -12.05 14.52
N GLU A 62 -5.36 -12.93 14.19
CA GLU A 62 -5.46 -13.84 13.05
C GLU A 62 -6.65 -14.80 13.19
N PHE A 63 -6.93 -15.28 14.41
CA PHE A 63 -8.12 -16.08 14.70
C PHE A 63 -9.42 -15.29 14.45
N PHE A 64 -9.48 -14.01 14.90
CA PHE A 64 -10.62 -13.14 14.66
C PHE A 64 -10.73 -12.62 13.21
N GLN A 65 -9.73 -12.85 12.38
CA GLN A 65 -9.74 -12.49 10.96
C GLN A 65 -10.13 -13.65 10.03
N ARG A 66 -10.56 -14.80 10.57
CA ARG A 66 -10.89 -15.99 9.77
C ARG A 66 -12.21 -16.62 10.21
N GLY A 67 -13.03 -17.01 9.23
CA GLY A 67 -14.21 -17.84 9.44
C GLY A 67 -15.34 -17.18 10.25
N ALA A 68 -16.02 -17.95 11.07
CA ALA A 68 -17.17 -17.49 11.88
C ALA A 68 -16.81 -16.39 12.91
N PRO A 69 -15.65 -16.44 13.62
CA PRO A 69 -15.22 -15.36 14.50
C PRO A 69 -15.05 -14.01 13.80
N GLU A 70 -14.63 -13.99 12.54
CA GLU A 70 -14.46 -12.76 11.74
C GLU A 70 -15.77 -11.99 11.60
N ALA A 71 -16.85 -12.68 11.25
CA ALA A 71 -18.16 -12.04 11.06
C ALA A 71 -18.69 -11.40 12.36
N LEU A 72 -18.52 -12.10 13.50
CA LEU A 72 -18.92 -11.58 14.80
C LEU A 72 -18.06 -10.38 15.22
N PHE A 73 -16.75 -10.48 15.09
CA PHE A 73 -15.82 -9.38 15.36
C PHE A 73 -16.14 -8.16 14.50
N THR A 74 -16.30 -8.36 13.18
CA THR A 74 -16.69 -7.31 12.25
C THR A 74 -17.96 -6.61 12.70
N LYS A 75 -19.00 -7.36 13.07
CA LYS A 75 -20.28 -6.79 13.53
C LYS A 75 -20.14 -5.94 14.78
N LEU A 76 -19.42 -6.42 15.79
CA LEU A 76 -19.22 -5.70 17.06
C LEU A 76 -18.36 -4.45 16.84
N TYR A 77 -17.26 -4.59 16.13
CA TYR A 77 -16.31 -3.50 15.90
C TYR A 77 -16.90 -2.41 15.00
N THR A 78 -17.62 -2.76 13.95
CA THR A 78 -18.30 -1.77 13.10
C THR A 78 -19.45 -1.07 13.84
N GLY A 79 -20.14 -1.77 14.74
CA GLY A 79 -21.12 -1.16 15.66
C GLY A 79 -20.49 -0.07 16.54
N TYR A 80 -19.34 -0.38 17.14
CA TYR A 80 -18.58 0.59 17.92
C TYR A 80 -18.14 1.81 17.09
N LEU A 81 -17.59 1.58 15.90
CA LEU A 81 -17.17 2.66 14.99
C LEU A 81 -18.33 3.59 14.62
N LYS A 82 -19.50 3.03 14.30
CA LYS A 82 -20.71 3.79 13.93
C LYS A 82 -21.26 4.65 15.07
N SER A 83 -20.98 4.30 16.34
CA SER A 83 -21.49 5.02 17.53
C SER A 83 -20.56 6.16 18.00
N HIS A 84 -19.31 6.23 17.56
CA HIS A 84 -18.32 7.23 17.98
C HIS A 84 -17.98 8.18 16.83
N THR A 85 -18.90 9.09 16.51
CA THR A 85 -18.82 9.89 15.26
C THR A 85 -19.04 11.39 15.44
N ASP A 86 -19.42 11.89 16.61
CA ASP A 86 -19.81 13.31 16.77
C ASP A 86 -18.62 14.26 16.56
N GLU A 87 -17.45 13.95 17.12
CA GLU A 87 -16.24 14.74 16.91
C GLU A 87 -15.83 14.75 15.43
N MET A 88 -15.98 13.61 14.76
CA MET A 88 -15.67 13.49 13.33
C MET A 88 -16.63 14.34 12.49
N LEU A 89 -17.91 14.38 12.82
CA LEU A 89 -18.89 15.21 12.13
C LEU A 89 -18.48 16.69 12.21
N GLU A 90 -18.17 17.19 13.39
CA GLU A 90 -17.76 18.58 13.59
C GLU A 90 -16.48 18.92 12.81
N GLN A 91 -15.47 18.06 12.90
CA GLN A 91 -14.19 18.24 12.18
C GLN A 91 -14.40 18.26 10.66
N PHE A 92 -15.23 17.35 10.14
CA PHE A 92 -15.51 17.28 8.70
C PHE A 92 -16.27 18.54 8.21
N VAL A 93 -17.29 18.97 8.94
CA VAL A 93 -18.04 20.17 8.62
C VAL A 93 -17.15 21.41 8.62
N GLN A 94 -16.29 21.54 9.65
CA GLN A 94 -15.32 22.65 9.70
C GLN A 94 -14.33 22.62 8.54
N LEU A 95 -13.85 21.42 8.14
CA LEU A 95 -12.95 21.26 7.00
C LEU A 95 -13.59 21.75 5.69
N VAL A 96 -14.84 21.34 5.43
CA VAL A 96 -15.56 21.70 4.22
C VAL A 96 -15.89 23.20 4.21
N ARG A 97 -16.35 23.78 5.34
CA ARG A 97 -16.67 25.22 5.43
C ARG A 97 -15.47 26.14 5.26
N LYS A 98 -14.25 25.65 5.50
CA LYS A 98 -13.02 26.42 5.22
C LYS A 98 -12.67 26.49 3.73
N GLN A 99 -13.32 25.68 2.89
CA GLN A 99 -13.07 25.73 1.44
C GLN A 99 -13.75 26.93 0.78
N LYS A 100 -13.14 27.42 -0.30
CA LYS A 100 -13.73 28.52 -1.08
C LYS A 100 -14.96 28.02 -1.86
N GLY A 101 -16.10 28.57 -1.56
CA GLY A 101 -17.38 28.23 -2.19
C GLY A 101 -18.03 26.98 -1.58
N GLN A 102 -19.33 26.86 -1.80
CA GLN A 102 -20.09 25.70 -1.32
C GLN A 102 -20.17 24.64 -2.41
N PRO A 103 -19.68 23.41 -2.16
CA PRO A 103 -19.78 22.34 -3.13
C PRO A 103 -21.25 21.88 -3.26
N GLU A 104 -21.69 21.58 -4.48
CA GLU A 104 -23.00 20.95 -4.72
C GLU A 104 -22.92 19.45 -4.47
N LYS A 105 -21.72 18.86 -4.60
CA LYS A 105 -21.43 17.45 -4.40
C LYS A 105 -20.08 17.27 -3.69
N ILE A 106 -20.04 16.38 -2.73
CA ILE A 106 -18.81 15.90 -2.10
C ILE A 106 -18.65 14.42 -2.43
N VAL A 107 -17.47 14.03 -2.92
CA VAL A 107 -17.09 12.63 -3.07
C VAL A 107 -16.02 12.34 -2.02
N VAL A 108 -16.37 11.53 -1.04
CA VAL A 108 -15.45 11.06 -0.01
C VAL A 108 -14.79 9.78 -0.51
N VAL A 109 -13.47 9.79 -0.65
CA VAL A 109 -12.66 8.62 -1.01
C VAL A 109 -11.98 8.11 0.24
N ALA A 110 -12.43 6.96 0.75
CA ALA A 110 -11.90 6.35 1.95
C ALA A 110 -10.97 5.18 1.60
N THR A 111 -9.71 5.26 2.03
CA THR A 111 -8.72 4.18 1.91
C THR A 111 -8.55 3.40 3.22
N HIS A 112 -9.36 3.70 4.25
CA HIS A 112 -9.36 3.01 5.53
C HIS A 112 -10.80 2.65 5.93
N PHE A 113 -11.06 1.36 6.16
CA PHE A 113 -12.41 0.87 6.46
C PHE A 113 -13.04 1.52 7.71
N GLY A 114 -12.25 1.74 8.78
CA GLY A 114 -12.77 2.33 10.02
C GLY A 114 -13.36 3.72 9.79
N LEU A 115 -12.64 4.59 9.07
CA LEU A 115 -13.12 5.92 8.69
C LEU A 115 -14.31 5.84 7.73
N ALA A 116 -14.32 4.84 6.83
CA ALA A 116 -15.44 4.63 5.93
C ALA A 116 -16.74 4.28 6.70
N TYR A 117 -16.66 3.43 7.74
CA TYR A 117 -17.82 3.13 8.59
C TYR A 117 -18.30 4.34 9.37
N GLN A 118 -17.39 5.10 9.96
CA GLN A 118 -17.74 6.30 10.73
C GLN A 118 -18.37 7.37 9.83
N LEU A 119 -17.75 7.68 8.68
CA LEU A 119 -18.29 8.66 7.73
C LEU A 119 -19.60 8.19 7.09
N GLY A 120 -19.72 6.90 6.80
CA GLY A 120 -20.97 6.30 6.35
C GLY A 120 -22.12 6.51 7.33
N ALA A 121 -21.85 6.33 8.64
CA ALA A 121 -22.86 6.49 9.67
C ALA A 121 -23.38 7.94 9.83
N ILE A 122 -22.54 8.93 9.52
CA ILE A 122 -22.93 10.36 9.60
C ILE A 122 -23.21 10.99 8.25
N LYS A 123 -23.12 10.24 7.14
CA LYS A 123 -23.25 10.75 5.77
C LYS A 123 -24.50 11.61 5.56
N ASP A 124 -25.65 11.13 6.00
CA ASP A 124 -26.92 11.85 5.84
C ASP A 124 -27.00 13.11 6.72
N ARG A 125 -26.43 13.06 7.93
CA ARG A 125 -26.31 14.24 8.80
C ARG A 125 -25.41 15.30 8.15
N LEU A 126 -24.24 14.87 7.63
CA LEU A 126 -23.32 15.75 6.90
C LEU A 126 -23.97 16.37 5.67
N ALA A 127 -24.69 15.57 4.87
CA ALA A 127 -25.38 16.04 3.68
C ALA A 127 -26.41 17.13 4.02
N LYS A 128 -27.17 16.92 5.12
CA LYS A 128 -28.17 17.89 5.60
C LYS A 128 -27.52 19.15 6.14
N GLU A 129 -26.47 19.03 6.97
CA GLU A 129 -25.79 20.17 7.60
C GLU A 129 -25.02 21.05 6.60
N LEU A 130 -24.42 20.40 5.60
CA LEU A 130 -23.69 21.08 4.52
C LEU A 130 -24.58 21.47 3.33
N ASN A 131 -25.86 21.11 3.33
CA ASN A 131 -26.78 21.27 2.21
C ASN A 131 -26.15 20.84 0.88
N THR A 132 -25.58 19.61 0.85
CA THR A 132 -24.83 19.10 -0.29
C THR A 132 -25.01 17.58 -0.44
N LYS A 133 -24.87 17.05 -1.65
CA LYS A 133 -24.90 15.62 -1.89
C LYS A 133 -23.54 15.03 -1.50
N ILE A 134 -23.55 13.94 -0.69
CA ILE A 134 -22.33 13.24 -0.28
C ILE A 134 -22.35 11.80 -0.81
N ASN A 135 -21.31 11.42 -1.55
CA ASN A 135 -21.07 10.06 -2.00
C ASN A 135 -19.82 9.51 -1.28
N LEU A 136 -19.94 8.31 -0.73
CA LEU A 136 -18.82 7.61 -0.08
C LEU A 136 -18.31 6.48 -0.98
N VAL A 137 -17.08 6.60 -1.43
CA VAL A 137 -16.33 5.60 -2.20
C VAL A 137 -15.28 4.97 -1.30
N VAL A 138 -15.25 3.65 -1.24
CA VAL A 138 -14.26 2.89 -0.47
C VAL A 138 -13.27 2.24 -1.45
N GLN A 139 -11.99 2.57 -1.32
CA GLN A 139 -10.90 1.90 -2.03
C GLN A 139 -10.25 0.87 -1.10
N ILE A 140 -10.34 -0.40 -1.47
CA ILE A 140 -9.66 -1.48 -0.75
C ILE A 140 -8.16 -1.42 -1.03
N THR A 141 -7.34 -1.53 0.02
CA THR A 141 -5.90 -1.30 -0.03
C THR A 141 -5.05 -2.57 0.02
N ASP A 142 -5.68 -3.73 -0.04
CA ASP A 142 -5.03 -5.06 -0.11
C ASP A 142 -5.94 -6.01 -0.88
N ASP A 143 -5.41 -7.07 -1.50
CA ASP A 143 -6.26 -8.11 -2.09
C ASP A 143 -6.72 -9.13 -1.04
N SER A 144 -7.21 -8.62 0.07
CA SER A 144 -7.66 -9.44 1.20
C SER A 144 -9.18 -9.40 1.32
N PRO A 145 -9.86 -10.54 1.14
CA PRO A 145 -11.31 -10.63 1.18
C PRO A 145 -11.86 -10.61 2.62
N GLN A 146 -11.32 -9.73 3.46
CA GLN A 146 -11.80 -9.54 4.82
C GLN A 146 -13.15 -8.85 4.82
N THR A 147 -14.09 -9.40 5.58
CA THR A 147 -15.49 -8.94 5.63
C THR A 147 -15.64 -7.51 6.11
N ILE A 148 -14.65 -6.99 6.87
CA ILE A 148 -14.62 -5.63 7.34
C ILE A 148 -14.55 -4.58 6.21
N TRP A 149 -14.12 -4.97 5.00
CA TRP A 149 -14.13 -4.08 3.85
C TRP A 149 -15.52 -3.91 3.21
N TYR A 150 -16.51 -4.73 3.61
CA TYR A 150 -17.88 -4.51 3.16
C TYR A 150 -18.55 -3.40 3.97
N VAL A 151 -18.33 -2.17 3.58
CA VAL A 151 -18.95 -1.00 4.21
C VAL A 151 -20.36 -0.82 3.65
N ASP A 152 -21.38 -1.29 4.39
CA ASP A 152 -22.78 -1.32 4.00
C ASP A 152 -23.42 0.06 3.78
N LEU A 153 -22.77 1.11 4.23
CA LEU A 153 -23.16 2.52 4.09
C LEU A 153 -22.43 3.26 2.95
N ALA A 154 -21.51 2.58 2.28
CA ALA A 154 -20.85 3.13 1.09
C ALA A 154 -21.81 3.22 -0.11
N ASP A 155 -21.49 4.10 -1.04
CA ASP A 155 -22.19 4.19 -2.33
C ASP A 155 -21.47 3.34 -3.39
N LEU A 156 -20.14 3.15 -3.23
CA LEU A 156 -19.32 2.34 -4.11
C LEU A 156 -18.15 1.75 -3.32
N ILE A 157 -17.79 0.50 -3.62
CA ILE A 157 -16.55 -0.14 -3.17
C ILE A 157 -15.73 -0.48 -4.42
N ILE A 158 -14.43 -0.20 -4.41
CA ILE A 158 -13.49 -0.58 -5.46
C ILE A 158 -12.52 -1.60 -4.89
N ALA A 159 -12.50 -2.78 -5.50
CA ALA A 159 -11.70 -3.93 -5.09
C ALA A 159 -10.58 -4.19 -6.12
N PRO A 160 -9.41 -4.69 -5.71
CA PRO A 160 -8.30 -4.98 -6.61
C PRO A 160 -8.52 -6.27 -7.42
N SER A 161 -9.50 -7.11 -7.04
CA SER A 161 -9.74 -8.38 -7.72
C SER A 161 -11.19 -8.86 -7.65
N HIS A 162 -11.55 -9.73 -8.61
CA HIS A 162 -12.81 -10.48 -8.58
C HIS A 162 -12.91 -11.44 -7.38
N LYS A 163 -11.78 -12.01 -6.92
CA LYS A 163 -11.72 -12.83 -5.72
C LYS A 163 -12.26 -12.07 -4.50
N THR A 164 -11.71 -10.88 -4.26
CA THR A 164 -12.15 -10.02 -3.17
C THR A 164 -13.58 -9.53 -3.36
N LYS A 165 -13.96 -9.07 -4.55
CA LYS A 165 -15.34 -8.68 -4.87
C LYS A 165 -16.35 -9.79 -4.56
N ASN A 166 -16.12 -11.00 -5.08
CA ASN A 166 -17.05 -12.13 -4.93
C ASN A 166 -17.19 -12.57 -3.47
N ALA A 167 -16.09 -12.56 -2.70
CA ALA A 167 -16.14 -12.89 -1.28
C ALA A 167 -16.95 -11.87 -0.49
N LEU A 168 -16.80 -10.58 -0.76
CA LEU A 168 -17.54 -9.51 -0.10
C LEU A 168 -19.03 -9.55 -0.48
N GLN A 169 -19.38 -9.82 -1.74
CA GLN A 169 -20.77 -9.99 -2.18
C GLN A 169 -21.42 -11.20 -1.52
N THR A 170 -20.71 -12.32 -1.43
CA THR A 170 -21.17 -13.53 -0.75
C THR A 170 -21.43 -13.27 0.73
N PHE A 171 -20.51 -12.57 1.41
CA PHE A 171 -20.67 -12.16 2.80
C PHE A 171 -21.93 -11.29 2.98
N ALA A 172 -22.12 -10.29 2.14
CA ALA A 172 -23.27 -9.39 2.20
C ALA A 172 -24.59 -10.14 2.01
N ALA A 173 -24.67 -11.03 1.01
CA ALA A 173 -25.86 -11.83 0.75
C ALA A 173 -26.20 -12.76 1.93
N LYS A 174 -25.18 -13.46 2.48
CA LYS A 174 -25.33 -14.35 3.64
C LYS A 174 -25.82 -13.63 4.91
N ASN A 175 -25.44 -12.36 5.09
CA ASN A 175 -25.78 -11.58 6.26
C ASN A 175 -26.93 -10.58 6.02
N HIS A 176 -27.62 -10.68 4.87
CA HIS A 176 -28.74 -9.81 4.51
C HIS A 176 -28.40 -8.31 4.60
N LEU A 177 -27.17 -7.94 4.26
CA LEU A 177 -26.74 -6.54 4.29
C LEU A 177 -27.26 -5.79 3.05
N LYS A 178 -27.34 -4.45 3.18
CA LYS A 178 -27.66 -3.59 2.04
C LYS A 178 -26.69 -3.86 0.89
N LYS A 179 -27.23 -4.03 -0.32
CA LYS A 179 -26.42 -4.24 -1.53
C LYS A 179 -25.67 -2.96 -1.88
N VAL A 180 -24.35 -3.03 -1.87
CA VAL A 180 -23.45 -1.96 -2.31
C VAL A 180 -22.81 -2.40 -3.63
N PRO A 181 -22.74 -1.53 -4.66
CA PRO A 181 -21.98 -1.79 -5.88
C PRO A 181 -20.50 -2.02 -5.57
N ILE A 182 -19.91 -3.07 -6.14
CA ILE A 182 -18.47 -3.35 -6.04
C ILE A 182 -17.92 -3.44 -7.46
N GLU A 183 -17.04 -2.50 -7.81
CA GLU A 183 -16.31 -2.50 -9.08
C GLU A 183 -14.91 -3.09 -8.86
N VAL A 184 -14.34 -3.67 -9.92
CA VAL A 184 -12.95 -4.16 -9.92
C VAL A 184 -12.11 -3.22 -10.77
N ALA A 185 -10.96 -2.87 -10.25
CA ALA A 185 -9.94 -2.11 -10.98
C ALA A 185 -8.56 -2.53 -10.50
N PRO A 186 -7.51 -2.49 -11.34
CA PRO A 186 -6.15 -2.74 -10.92
C PRO A 186 -5.78 -1.85 -9.74
N TYR A 187 -4.95 -2.37 -8.87
CA TYR A 187 -4.52 -1.63 -7.69
C TYR A 187 -3.90 -0.28 -8.06
N PRO A 188 -4.30 0.84 -7.42
CA PRO A 188 -3.81 2.16 -7.77
C PRO A 188 -2.36 2.34 -7.28
N VAL A 189 -1.40 2.17 -8.17
CA VAL A 189 0.01 2.47 -7.92
C VAL A 189 0.28 3.91 -8.37
N ASP A 190 1.10 4.63 -7.59
CA ASP A 190 1.44 6.04 -7.86
C ASP A 190 1.99 6.22 -9.30
N LEU A 191 1.49 7.22 -10.00
CA LEU A 191 1.80 7.50 -11.40
C LEU A 191 3.29 7.77 -11.64
N ASP A 192 4.00 8.35 -10.66
CA ASP A 192 5.43 8.56 -10.77
C ASP A 192 6.21 7.24 -10.78
N PHE A 193 5.75 6.22 -10.07
CA PHE A 193 6.33 4.88 -10.14
C PHE A 193 6.05 4.19 -11.48
N ALA A 194 4.90 4.45 -12.09
CA ALA A 194 4.53 3.89 -13.39
C ALA A 194 5.29 4.53 -14.56
N ARG A 195 5.88 5.71 -14.35
CA ARG A 195 6.64 6.42 -15.38
C ARG A 195 7.83 5.58 -15.88
N VAL A 196 7.96 5.47 -17.20
CA VAL A 196 9.08 4.77 -17.83
C VAL A 196 10.40 5.47 -17.53
N LEU A 197 11.44 4.72 -17.21
CA LEU A 197 12.79 5.23 -17.00
C LEU A 197 13.34 5.86 -18.28
N ALA A 198 14.06 6.98 -18.13
CA ALA A 198 14.88 7.48 -19.21
C ALA A 198 15.94 6.45 -19.65
N ARG A 199 16.40 6.51 -20.88
CA ARG A 199 17.31 5.52 -21.45
C ARG A 199 18.59 5.32 -20.63
N ASP A 200 19.17 6.40 -20.13
CA ASP A 200 20.36 6.36 -19.26
C ASP A 200 20.06 5.70 -17.90
N GLN A 201 18.89 5.94 -17.34
CA GLN A 201 18.43 5.32 -16.07
C GLN A 201 18.15 3.83 -16.28
N SER A 202 17.53 3.45 -17.39
CA SER A 202 17.31 2.04 -17.74
C SER A 202 18.64 1.32 -17.92
N SER A 203 19.62 1.94 -18.59
CA SER A 203 20.98 1.40 -18.71
C SER A 203 21.67 1.27 -17.36
N LYS A 204 21.52 2.25 -16.45
CA LYS A 204 22.04 2.17 -15.07
C LYS A 204 21.42 0.99 -14.32
N ARG A 205 20.10 0.77 -14.44
CA ARG A 205 19.43 -0.39 -13.81
C ARG A 205 19.94 -1.71 -14.37
N ALA A 206 20.10 -1.82 -15.69
CA ALA A 206 20.69 -3.00 -16.33
C ALA A 206 22.10 -3.30 -15.80
N ASN A 207 22.96 -2.27 -15.67
CA ASN A 207 24.30 -2.41 -15.13
C ASN A 207 24.32 -2.84 -13.64
N GLN A 208 23.29 -2.49 -12.86
CA GLN A 208 23.16 -2.97 -11.48
C GLN A 208 22.87 -4.48 -11.41
N TYR A 209 22.14 -5.01 -12.41
CA TYR A 209 21.83 -6.44 -12.51
C TYR A 209 22.97 -7.26 -13.16
N ASP A 210 23.89 -6.60 -13.83
CA ASP A 210 24.98 -7.25 -14.54
C ASP A 210 26.08 -7.67 -13.55
N PRO A 211 26.39 -8.99 -13.43
CA PRO A 211 27.43 -9.45 -12.53
C PRO A 211 28.83 -8.99 -12.92
N ASP A 212 29.05 -8.71 -14.23
CA ASP A 212 30.34 -8.29 -14.77
C ASP A 212 30.59 -6.79 -14.65
N LYS A 213 29.67 -6.04 -14.02
CA LYS A 213 29.77 -4.58 -13.82
C LYS A 213 30.04 -4.23 -12.35
N GLU A 214 30.85 -3.21 -12.13
CA GLU A 214 31.13 -2.65 -10.79
C GLU A 214 30.09 -1.60 -10.33
N SER A 215 28.96 -1.49 -11.04
CA SER A 215 27.90 -0.52 -10.70
C SER A 215 27.31 -0.80 -9.33
N PRO A 216 27.11 0.22 -8.48
CA PRO A 216 26.46 0.06 -7.19
C PRO A 216 25.04 -0.52 -7.35
N ILE A 217 24.71 -1.53 -6.56
CA ILE A 217 23.37 -2.17 -6.54
C ILE A 217 22.53 -1.47 -5.50
N ASN A 218 21.61 -0.62 -5.94
CA ASN A 218 20.72 0.13 -5.05
C ASN A 218 19.50 -0.71 -4.64
N ILE A 219 19.38 -1.00 -3.35
CA ILE A 219 18.25 -1.73 -2.77
C ILE A 219 17.45 -0.80 -1.85
N ALA A 220 16.16 -0.64 -2.10
CA ALA A 220 15.26 0.06 -1.18
C ALA A 220 14.81 -0.88 -0.05
N ILE A 221 14.76 -0.35 1.17
CA ILE A 221 14.22 -1.04 2.35
C ILE A 221 13.23 -0.09 3.05
N PRO A 222 11.95 -0.10 2.67
CA PRO A 222 10.91 0.64 3.37
C PRO A 222 10.52 -0.11 4.65
N VAL A 223 10.88 0.44 5.79
CA VAL A 223 10.45 -0.09 7.09
C VAL A 223 8.99 0.27 7.30
N SER A 224 8.15 -0.73 7.56
CA SER A 224 6.71 -0.55 7.77
C SER A 224 6.38 0.38 8.96
N GLY A 225 5.16 0.92 9.00
CA GLY A 225 4.70 1.76 10.10
C GLY A 225 4.80 1.10 11.48
N ALA A 226 4.58 -0.21 11.56
CA ALA A 226 4.75 -1.02 12.77
C ALA A 226 6.21 -1.41 13.05
N ALA A 227 7.13 -1.12 12.13
CA ALA A 227 8.57 -1.43 12.20
C ALA A 227 8.86 -2.94 12.42
N VAL A 228 8.06 -3.80 11.78
CA VAL A 228 8.27 -5.25 11.84
C VAL A 228 9.46 -5.66 10.98
N GLY A 229 10.28 -6.58 11.48
CA GLY A 229 11.41 -7.13 10.73
C GLY A 229 12.71 -6.34 10.80
N MET A 230 12.84 -5.35 11.68
CA MET A 230 14.05 -4.52 11.79
C MET A 230 15.33 -5.34 12.01
N GLU A 231 15.31 -6.36 12.87
CA GLU A 231 16.46 -7.24 13.09
C GLU A 231 16.82 -8.03 11.82
N PHE A 232 15.81 -8.53 11.11
CA PHE A 232 16.01 -9.20 9.83
C PHE A 232 16.70 -8.27 8.82
N PHE A 233 16.20 -7.05 8.62
CA PHE A 233 16.80 -6.09 7.70
C PHE A 233 18.23 -5.71 8.12
N LEU A 234 18.46 -5.50 9.42
CA LEU A 234 19.78 -5.18 9.95
C LEU A 234 20.82 -6.24 9.59
N HIS A 235 20.49 -7.50 9.80
CA HIS A 235 21.39 -8.64 9.52
C HIS A 235 21.50 -8.91 8.02
N LEU A 236 20.39 -8.82 7.26
CA LEU A 236 20.37 -8.98 5.81
C LEU A 236 21.36 -8.03 5.10
N MET A 237 21.28 -6.73 5.43
CA MET A 237 22.20 -5.72 4.88
C MET A 237 23.66 -6.07 5.18
N GLY A 238 23.96 -6.50 6.41
CA GLY A 238 25.31 -6.91 6.80
C GLY A 238 25.81 -8.17 6.07
N HIS A 239 24.93 -9.14 5.85
CA HIS A 239 25.29 -10.35 5.10
C HIS A 239 25.53 -10.06 3.61
N LEU A 240 24.70 -9.22 2.99
CA LEU A 240 24.87 -8.83 1.59
C LEU A 240 26.13 -7.98 1.38
N HIS A 241 26.40 -7.03 2.24
CA HIS A 241 27.61 -6.21 2.14
C HIS A 241 28.90 -7.05 2.27
N LYS A 242 28.90 -8.09 3.12
CA LYS A 242 30.02 -9.03 3.19
C LYS A 242 30.25 -9.83 1.91
N LYS A 243 29.22 -10.05 1.08
CA LYS A 243 29.32 -10.74 -0.19
C LYS A 243 29.83 -9.81 -1.30
N SER A 244 29.40 -8.54 -1.30
CA SER A 244 29.85 -7.54 -2.27
C SER A 244 29.66 -6.13 -1.72
N SER A 245 30.70 -5.29 -1.86
CA SER A 245 30.65 -3.85 -1.59
C SER A 245 29.76 -3.07 -2.55
N ARG A 246 29.29 -3.68 -3.64
CA ARG A 246 28.36 -3.06 -4.58
C ARG A 246 26.98 -2.76 -3.97
N PHE A 247 26.58 -3.47 -2.91
CA PHE A 247 25.28 -3.26 -2.28
C PHE A 247 25.21 -1.96 -1.50
N VAL A 248 24.26 -1.10 -1.92
CA VAL A 248 23.92 0.17 -1.26
C VAL A 248 22.45 0.13 -0.86
N PHE A 249 22.17 0.38 0.40
CA PHE A 249 20.80 0.27 0.94
C PHE A 249 20.19 1.63 1.22
N HIS A 250 19.00 1.87 0.66
CA HIS A 250 18.19 3.06 0.88
C HIS A 250 17.10 2.72 1.90
N VAL A 251 17.35 3.02 3.17
CA VAL A 251 16.44 2.67 4.27
C VAL A 251 15.52 3.86 4.57
N VAL A 252 14.23 3.69 4.32
CA VAL A 252 13.20 4.66 4.66
C VAL A 252 12.50 4.22 5.92
N CYS A 253 12.54 5.02 6.97
CA CYS A 253 12.04 4.61 8.28
C CYS A 253 11.40 5.80 9.02
N ARG A 254 10.29 5.53 9.73
CA ARG A 254 9.72 6.52 10.65
C ARG A 254 10.56 6.61 11.93
N LYS A 255 10.86 7.84 12.35
CA LYS A 255 11.47 8.10 13.65
C LYS A 255 10.41 7.93 14.75
N ALA A 256 10.58 6.92 15.58
CA ALA A 256 9.74 6.62 16.72
C ALA A 256 10.57 6.02 17.86
N PRO A 257 10.10 6.00 19.10
CA PRO A 257 10.86 5.41 20.22
C PRO A 257 11.36 3.99 19.95
N PHE A 258 10.52 3.19 19.27
CA PHE A 258 10.81 1.79 18.99
C PHE A 258 11.74 1.55 17.78
N THR A 259 11.99 2.57 16.94
CA THR A 259 12.94 2.47 15.81
C THR A 259 14.33 2.98 16.17
N GLN A 260 14.52 3.63 17.31
CA GLN A 260 15.79 4.30 17.67
C GLN A 260 16.98 3.34 17.71
N ILE A 261 16.82 2.14 18.27
CA ILE A 261 17.91 1.16 18.35
C ILE A 261 18.34 0.71 16.95
N PHE A 262 17.36 0.40 16.09
CA PHE A 262 17.62 0.04 14.70
C PHE A 262 18.34 1.18 13.96
N LEU A 263 17.81 2.40 14.01
CA LEU A 263 18.37 3.57 13.34
C LEU A 263 19.81 3.85 13.80
N ARG A 264 20.12 3.69 15.08
CA ARG A 264 21.48 3.82 15.61
C ARG A 264 22.41 2.75 15.03
N LYS A 265 21.98 1.48 15.01
CA LYS A 265 22.79 0.35 14.49
C LYS A 265 23.06 0.48 12.99
N VAL A 266 22.12 1.01 12.19
CA VAL A 266 22.31 1.15 10.73
C VAL A 266 22.99 2.47 10.35
N GLY A 267 22.84 3.53 11.14
CA GLY A 267 23.38 4.87 10.85
C GLY A 267 24.91 4.97 10.81
N HIS A 268 25.62 4.00 11.37
CA HIS A 268 27.09 3.92 11.35
C HIS A 268 27.66 3.13 10.15
N ARG A 269 26.78 2.69 9.22
CA ARG A 269 27.20 1.87 8.08
C ARG A 269 27.29 2.74 6.83
N ASP A 270 28.46 2.81 6.23
CA ASP A 270 28.76 3.61 5.03
C ASP A 270 27.98 3.19 3.79
N TYR A 271 27.57 1.91 3.74
CA TYR A 271 26.73 1.33 2.67
C TYR A 271 25.22 1.54 2.87
N VAL A 272 24.81 2.29 3.93
CA VAL A 272 23.40 2.57 4.21
C VAL A 272 23.12 4.06 4.11
N LYS A 273 22.16 4.44 3.27
CA LYS A 273 21.58 5.77 3.16
C LYS A 273 20.27 5.80 3.94
N LEU A 274 20.20 6.62 4.99
CA LEU A 274 19.04 6.73 5.87
C LEU A 274 18.16 7.91 5.50
N TYR A 275 16.85 7.63 5.38
CA TYR A 275 15.79 8.62 5.18
C TYR A 275 14.81 8.50 6.34
N VAL A 276 14.90 9.40 7.33
CA VAL A 276 14.23 9.26 8.62
C VAL A 276 13.40 10.49 8.92
N TYR A 277 12.11 10.31 9.11
CA TYR A 277 11.14 11.36 9.42
C TYR A 277 10.14 10.91 10.49
N SER A 278 9.61 11.85 11.25
CA SER A 278 8.65 11.54 12.32
C SER A 278 7.21 11.47 11.82
N TYR A 279 6.85 12.31 10.83
CA TYR A 279 5.49 12.40 10.31
C TYR A 279 5.25 11.41 9.19
N TYR A 280 4.16 10.68 9.25
CA TYR A 280 3.84 9.56 8.35
C TYR A 280 3.83 9.95 6.87
N LYS A 281 3.17 11.06 6.53
CA LYS A 281 3.09 11.53 5.15
C LYS A 281 4.48 11.85 4.59
N THR A 282 5.32 12.53 5.38
CA THR A 282 6.71 12.81 4.98
C THR A 282 7.52 11.52 4.76
N VAL A 283 7.24 10.44 5.51
CA VAL A 283 7.88 9.13 5.27
C VAL A 283 7.44 8.55 3.92
N VAL A 284 6.16 8.69 3.56
CA VAL A 284 5.64 8.25 2.26
C VAL A 284 6.22 9.08 1.12
N ASP A 285 6.24 10.41 1.26
CA ASP A 285 6.85 11.33 0.27
C ASP A 285 8.33 11.02 0.07
N MET A 286 9.07 10.75 1.15
CA MET A 286 10.47 10.43 1.08
C MET A 286 10.73 9.07 0.42
N TYR A 287 9.89 8.09 0.67
CA TYR A 287 9.98 6.81 -0.03
C TYR A 287 9.84 6.99 -1.56
N LYS A 288 8.88 7.78 -2.00
CA LYS A 288 8.72 8.16 -3.41
C LYS A 288 9.95 8.88 -3.93
N ARG A 289 10.46 9.86 -3.18
CA ARG A 289 11.64 10.64 -3.53
C ARG A 289 12.90 9.77 -3.69
N VAL A 290 13.08 8.74 -2.88
CA VAL A 290 14.18 7.78 -3.04
C VAL A 290 14.20 7.17 -4.44
N TYR A 291 13.04 6.81 -4.98
CA TYR A 291 12.93 6.28 -6.33
C TYR A 291 13.09 7.32 -7.44
N MET A 292 12.70 8.57 -7.17
CA MET A 292 12.88 9.67 -8.14
C MET A 292 14.35 10.09 -8.27
N GLU A 293 15.09 10.04 -7.18
CA GLU A 293 16.49 10.48 -7.12
C GLU A 293 17.50 9.35 -7.39
N ASN A 294 17.07 8.10 -7.25
CA ASN A 294 17.96 6.94 -7.40
C ASN A 294 17.34 5.88 -8.31
N VAL A 295 18.16 5.25 -9.12
CA VAL A 295 17.75 4.07 -9.87
C VAL A 295 17.80 2.87 -8.91
N ILE A 296 16.64 2.43 -8.44
CA ILE A 296 16.50 1.29 -7.53
C ILE A 296 16.35 0.01 -8.34
N SER A 297 17.19 -0.99 -8.10
CA SER A 297 17.16 -2.29 -8.78
C SER A 297 16.28 -3.31 -8.05
N ALA A 298 16.29 -3.31 -6.73
CA ALA A 298 15.44 -4.21 -5.95
C ALA A 298 14.87 -3.50 -4.72
N GLU A 299 13.77 -4.03 -4.21
CA GLU A 299 13.20 -3.62 -2.93
C GLU A 299 13.00 -4.82 -2.03
N VAL A 300 13.56 -4.77 -0.83
CA VAL A 300 13.29 -5.77 0.21
C VAL A 300 12.20 -5.23 1.11
N THR A 301 11.03 -5.86 1.07
CA THR A 301 9.83 -5.36 1.74
C THR A 301 8.95 -6.49 2.28
N LYS A 302 7.99 -6.15 3.11
CA LYS A 302 6.85 -7.03 3.41
C LYS A 302 5.89 -7.02 2.22
N PRO A 303 5.16 -8.13 1.95
CA PRO A 303 4.18 -8.17 0.86
C PRO A 303 2.87 -7.45 1.21
N SER A 304 2.99 -6.20 1.68
CA SER A 304 1.89 -5.29 1.92
C SER A 304 1.48 -4.58 0.61
N GLU A 305 0.94 -3.39 0.68
CA GLU A 305 0.55 -2.58 -0.49
C GLU A 305 1.67 -2.41 -1.52
N GLN A 306 2.93 -2.52 -1.11
CA GLN A 306 4.08 -2.44 -2.01
C GLN A 306 4.20 -3.62 -2.96
N ALA A 307 3.55 -4.74 -2.65
CA ALA A 307 3.49 -5.91 -3.51
C ALA A 307 2.89 -5.56 -4.88
N PHE A 308 1.95 -4.62 -4.92
CA PHE A 308 1.27 -4.21 -6.15
C PHE A 308 2.16 -3.40 -7.12
N LYS A 309 3.37 -3.00 -6.74
CA LYS A 309 4.36 -2.53 -7.73
C LYS A 309 4.76 -3.64 -8.72
N ALA A 310 4.46 -4.90 -8.42
CA ALA A 310 4.57 -5.98 -9.39
C ALA A 310 3.70 -5.79 -10.64
N LEU A 311 2.67 -4.94 -10.58
CA LEU A 311 1.84 -4.56 -11.73
C LEU A 311 2.55 -3.61 -12.70
N LEU A 312 3.65 -2.99 -12.28
CA LEU A 312 4.40 -2.03 -13.08
C LEU A 312 5.33 -2.74 -14.07
N ARG A 313 5.64 -2.07 -15.16
CA ARG A 313 6.66 -2.50 -16.12
C ARG A 313 8.04 -2.55 -15.46
N ALA A 314 8.90 -3.49 -15.87
CA ALA A 314 10.27 -3.60 -15.35
C ALA A 314 11.13 -2.36 -15.64
N ASP A 315 10.85 -1.68 -16.75
CA ASP A 315 11.52 -0.47 -17.20
C ASP A 315 10.88 0.83 -16.66
N SER A 316 9.93 0.74 -15.75
CA SER A 316 9.39 1.92 -15.06
C SER A 316 10.21 2.29 -13.82
N VAL A 317 10.02 3.49 -13.29
CA VAL A 317 10.71 3.98 -12.08
C VAL A 317 10.51 3.02 -10.91
N GLY A 318 9.27 2.62 -10.63
CA GLY A 318 8.92 1.65 -9.58
C GLY A 318 9.12 0.19 -9.97
N GLY A 319 9.60 -0.09 -11.19
CA GLY A 319 9.74 -1.43 -11.75
C GLY A 319 10.92 -2.27 -11.23
N SER A 320 11.43 -1.96 -10.03
CA SER A 320 12.44 -2.77 -9.34
C SER A 320 11.91 -4.17 -9.00
N PHE A 321 12.80 -5.16 -8.89
CA PHE A 321 12.41 -6.48 -8.38
C PHE A 321 11.99 -6.41 -6.91
N LEU A 322 10.88 -7.09 -6.59
CA LEU A 322 10.36 -7.14 -5.23
C LEU A 322 10.87 -8.40 -4.52
N LEU A 323 11.47 -8.23 -3.37
CA LEU A 323 12.06 -9.28 -2.54
C LEU A 323 11.26 -9.33 -1.23
N PHE A 324 10.33 -10.27 -1.15
CA PHE A 324 9.36 -10.32 -0.06
C PHE A 324 9.93 -11.04 1.16
N ALA A 325 10.12 -10.31 2.25
CA ALA A 325 10.36 -10.89 3.55
C ALA A 325 9.10 -11.61 4.06
N GLU A 326 9.28 -12.52 5.03
CA GLU A 326 8.21 -13.34 5.59
C GLU A 326 6.94 -12.52 5.92
N PRO A 327 5.75 -12.93 5.42
CA PRO A 327 4.48 -12.29 5.73
C PRO A 327 4.16 -12.32 7.22
N VAL A 328 3.47 -11.29 7.72
CA VAL A 328 3.14 -11.16 9.15
C VAL A 328 1.64 -11.30 9.43
N GLY A 329 0.78 -11.06 8.47
CA GLY A 329 -0.66 -11.09 8.67
C GLY A 329 -1.41 -11.58 7.44
N ARG A 330 -2.69 -11.86 7.59
CA ARG A 330 -3.55 -12.37 6.52
C ARG A 330 -3.46 -11.55 5.25
N GLN A 331 -3.48 -10.22 5.36
CA GLN A 331 -3.40 -9.33 4.18
C GLN A 331 -2.14 -9.58 3.35
N GLU A 332 -1.00 -9.80 4.03
CA GLU A 332 0.26 -10.03 3.35
C GLU A 332 0.31 -11.38 2.63
N TYR A 333 -0.30 -12.43 3.22
CA TYR A 333 -0.48 -13.72 2.54
C TYR A 333 -1.45 -13.63 1.37
N ASP A 334 -2.56 -12.91 1.52
CA ASP A 334 -3.54 -12.71 0.45
C ASP A 334 -2.94 -11.91 -0.73
N ASN A 335 -2.05 -10.95 -0.47
CA ASN A 335 -1.31 -10.23 -1.51
C ASN A 335 -0.31 -11.13 -2.23
N ILE A 336 0.39 -12.04 -1.52
CA ILE A 336 1.23 -13.07 -2.17
C ILE A 336 0.38 -13.96 -3.07
N ASP A 337 -0.75 -14.46 -2.60
CA ASP A 337 -1.67 -15.26 -3.40
C ASP A 337 -2.14 -14.51 -4.65
N PHE A 338 -2.41 -13.18 -4.55
CA PHE A 338 -2.69 -12.36 -5.72
C PHE A 338 -1.56 -12.44 -6.75
N LEU A 339 -0.31 -12.25 -6.32
CA LEU A 339 0.84 -12.27 -7.23
C LEU A 339 1.07 -13.66 -7.83
N GLU A 340 0.89 -14.73 -7.05
CA GLU A 340 1.07 -16.10 -7.49
C GLU A 340 0.03 -16.51 -8.56
N ARG A 341 -1.26 -16.26 -8.30
CA ARG A 341 -2.32 -16.62 -9.25
C ARG A 341 -2.28 -15.82 -10.54
N HIS A 342 -1.61 -14.67 -10.55
CA HIS A 342 -1.36 -13.88 -11.75
C HIS A 342 0.01 -14.14 -12.40
N GLY A 343 0.76 -15.13 -11.93
CA GLY A 343 2.04 -15.54 -12.48
C GLY A 343 3.19 -14.56 -12.23
N LEU A 344 3.00 -13.54 -11.36
CA LEU A 344 3.99 -12.50 -11.09
C LEU A 344 5.14 -12.98 -10.18
N LEU A 345 4.99 -14.16 -9.55
CA LEU A 345 6.03 -14.87 -8.79
C LEU A 345 6.44 -16.19 -9.45
N SER A 346 5.92 -16.51 -10.63
CA SER A 346 6.23 -17.75 -11.37
C SER A 346 7.70 -17.81 -11.80
N ASP A 347 8.15 -19.00 -12.23
CA ASP A 347 9.49 -19.18 -12.78
C ASP A 347 9.64 -18.68 -14.22
N ASP A 348 8.55 -18.23 -14.85
CA ASP A 348 8.59 -17.56 -16.14
C ASP A 348 9.31 -16.21 -16.02
N ALA A 349 10.50 -16.13 -16.58
CA ALA A 349 11.34 -14.93 -16.58
C ALA A 349 10.66 -13.73 -17.27
N ASN A 350 9.68 -13.96 -18.15
CA ASN A 350 9.00 -12.87 -18.87
C ASN A 350 7.99 -12.16 -17.99
N ASN A 351 7.44 -12.85 -16.97
CA ASN A 351 6.38 -12.33 -16.12
C ASN A 351 6.81 -12.09 -14.67
N ARG A 352 7.94 -12.68 -14.25
CA ARG A 352 8.38 -12.62 -12.86
C ARG A 352 8.73 -11.21 -12.41
N ARG A 353 8.09 -10.75 -11.34
CA ARG A 353 8.29 -9.41 -10.76
C ARG A 353 8.86 -9.45 -9.33
N GLY A 354 8.84 -10.60 -8.70
CA GLY A 354 9.31 -10.72 -7.33
C GLY A 354 9.75 -12.12 -6.94
N TYR A 355 10.31 -12.19 -5.74
CA TYR A 355 10.78 -13.43 -5.11
C TYR A 355 10.40 -13.44 -3.64
N ILE A 356 9.93 -14.58 -3.15
CA ILE A 356 9.74 -14.81 -1.72
C ILE A 356 11.09 -15.19 -1.12
N LEU A 357 11.52 -14.43 -0.13
CA LEU A 357 12.78 -14.70 0.57
C LEU A 357 12.60 -15.87 1.56
N PRO A 358 13.61 -16.75 1.69
CA PRO A 358 13.57 -17.82 2.67
C PRO A 358 13.61 -17.25 4.10
N TYR A 359 13.21 -18.08 5.06
CA TYR A 359 13.29 -17.73 6.45
C TYR A 359 14.76 -17.47 6.88
N GLY A 360 14.95 -16.35 7.55
CA GLY A 360 16.27 -15.97 8.08
C GLY A 360 17.10 -15.10 7.14
N SER A 361 17.78 -14.12 7.72
CA SER A 361 18.53 -13.08 7.00
C SER A 361 19.72 -13.61 6.20
N LYS A 362 20.38 -14.69 6.66
CA LYS A 362 21.52 -15.26 5.96
C LYS A 362 21.07 -15.98 4.70
N ALA A 363 20.08 -16.88 4.78
CA ALA A 363 19.55 -17.61 3.63
C ALA A 363 18.93 -16.63 2.60
N SER A 364 18.27 -15.58 3.07
CA SER A 364 17.78 -14.50 2.20
C SER A 364 18.91 -13.76 1.48
N ALA A 365 20.01 -13.47 2.18
CA ALA A 365 21.18 -12.86 1.57
C ALA A 365 21.85 -13.76 0.54
N ASP A 366 21.90 -15.06 0.79
CA ASP A 366 22.41 -16.06 -0.15
C ASP A 366 21.56 -16.07 -1.44
N LEU A 367 20.24 -16.17 -1.31
CA LEU A 367 19.34 -16.09 -2.45
C LEU A 367 19.48 -14.78 -3.24
N ILE A 368 19.47 -13.62 -2.55
CA ILE A 368 19.62 -12.32 -3.22
C ILE A 368 20.95 -12.25 -3.97
N TRP A 369 22.03 -12.69 -3.36
CA TRP A 369 23.33 -12.74 -4.01
C TRP A 369 23.30 -13.60 -5.27
N ASP A 370 22.73 -14.81 -5.19
CA ASP A 370 22.63 -15.71 -6.34
C ASP A 370 21.78 -15.14 -7.48
N LEU A 371 20.73 -14.38 -7.15
CA LEU A 371 19.90 -13.70 -8.14
C LEU A 371 20.70 -12.62 -8.94
N PHE A 372 21.53 -11.84 -8.24
CA PHE A 372 22.37 -10.82 -8.87
C PHE A 372 23.59 -11.44 -9.55
N ASN A 373 24.37 -12.24 -8.84
CA ASN A 373 25.64 -12.79 -9.31
C ASN A 373 25.44 -13.85 -10.40
N GLY A 374 24.35 -14.60 -10.37
CA GLY A 374 23.98 -15.56 -11.41
C GLY A 374 23.33 -14.95 -12.65
N GLY A 375 23.23 -13.63 -12.77
CA GLY A 375 22.66 -12.93 -13.93
C GLY A 375 21.16 -13.17 -14.15
N LYS A 376 20.46 -13.80 -13.19
CA LYS A 376 19.01 -14.11 -13.32
C LYS A 376 18.17 -12.83 -13.43
N LEU A 377 18.47 -11.81 -12.63
CA LEU A 377 17.73 -10.54 -12.67
C LEU A 377 17.98 -9.79 -13.97
N LEU A 378 19.22 -9.82 -14.49
CA LEU A 378 19.55 -9.23 -15.80
C LEU A 378 18.77 -9.89 -16.92
N LYS A 379 18.72 -11.24 -16.94
CA LYS A 379 17.97 -12.00 -17.93
C LYS A 379 16.47 -11.65 -17.87
N THR A 380 15.88 -11.66 -16.68
CA THR A 380 14.47 -11.29 -16.47
C THR A 380 14.20 -9.85 -16.91
N PHE A 381 15.07 -8.90 -16.53
CA PHE A 381 14.93 -7.49 -16.92
C PHE A 381 14.98 -7.28 -18.43
N LYS A 382 15.86 -8.00 -19.15
CA LYS A 382 15.99 -7.90 -20.62
C LYS A 382 14.82 -8.55 -21.37
N ASN A 383 14.23 -9.61 -20.81
CA ASN A 383 13.17 -10.39 -21.45
C ASN A 383 11.77 -10.03 -20.99
N PHE A 384 11.66 -9.10 -20.03
CA PHE A 384 10.37 -8.76 -19.44
C PHE A 384 9.37 -8.24 -20.47
N SER A 385 8.22 -8.88 -20.54
CA SER A 385 7.07 -8.41 -21.31
C SER A 385 6.25 -7.40 -20.52
N THR A 386 5.55 -6.50 -21.21
CA THR A 386 4.58 -5.62 -20.57
C THR A 386 3.48 -6.49 -19.95
N PRO A 387 3.13 -6.30 -18.65
CA PRO A 387 2.04 -7.05 -18.05
C PRO A 387 0.75 -6.88 -18.84
N PRO A 388 -0.09 -7.92 -18.93
CA PRO A 388 -1.39 -7.79 -19.56
C PRO A 388 -2.21 -6.71 -18.86
N GLN A 389 -2.94 -5.92 -19.65
CA GLN A 389 -3.87 -4.92 -19.11
C GLN A 389 -5.25 -5.57 -19.00
N THR A 390 -5.69 -5.82 -17.79
CA THR A 390 -7.00 -6.38 -17.47
C THR A 390 -7.69 -5.50 -16.40
N ASP A 391 -8.82 -5.90 -15.92
CA ASP A 391 -9.50 -5.25 -14.79
C ASP A 391 -8.86 -5.55 -13.42
N GLU A 392 -7.92 -6.52 -13.35
CA GLU A 392 -7.12 -6.80 -12.14
C GLU A 392 -5.64 -6.45 -12.30
N LEU A 393 -5.12 -6.47 -13.54
CA LEU A 393 -3.71 -6.24 -13.85
C LEU A 393 -3.53 -5.00 -14.71
N GLY A 394 -2.55 -4.19 -14.37
CA GLY A 394 -2.18 -3.00 -15.15
C GLY A 394 -1.60 -1.90 -14.29
N ASP A 395 -0.88 -1.00 -14.93
CA ASP A 395 -0.28 0.19 -14.32
C ASP A 395 -1.21 1.42 -14.37
N ASN A 396 -2.43 1.23 -14.89
CA ASN A 396 -3.44 2.27 -15.10
C ASN A 396 -4.52 2.32 -14.00
N GLY A 397 -4.33 1.66 -12.85
CA GLY A 397 -5.31 1.56 -11.77
C GLY A 397 -5.83 2.91 -11.28
N VAL A 398 -4.97 3.93 -11.20
CA VAL A 398 -5.38 5.28 -10.83
C VAL A 398 -6.35 5.89 -11.86
N SER A 399 -6.06 5.75 -13.15
CA SER A 399 -6.92 6.29 -14.22
C SER A 399 -8.26 5.57 -14.26
N LEU A 400 -8.27 4.25 -14.09
CA LEU A 400 -9.51 3.46 -14.05
C LEU A 400 -10.34 3.79 -12.82
N PHE A 401 -9.72 3.98 -11.64
CA PHE A 401 -10.41 4.47 -10.45
C PHE A 401 -11.18 5.76 -10.75
N TRP A 402 -10.53 6.76 -11.32
CA TRP A 402 -11.17 8.03 -11.64
C TRP A 402 -12.22 7.91 -12.75
N GLY A 403 -12.02 7.02 -13.72
CA GLY A 403 -13.01 6.70 -14.73
C GLY A 403 -14.28 6.06 -14.13
N ILE A 404 -14.13 5.23 -13.10
CA ILE A 404 -15.25 4.65 -12.35
C ILE A 404 -15.95 5.73 -11.51
N VAL A 405 -15.20 6.46 -10.69
CA VAL A 405 -15.75 7.48 -9.77
C VAL A 405 -16.42 8.63 -10.52
N GLY A 406 -15.91 8.99 -11.71
CA GLY A 406 -16.49 10.04 -12.55
C GLY A 406 -17.90 9.73 -13.07
N ARG A 407 -18.33 8.46 -13.04
CA ARG A 407 -19.69 8.05 -13.41
C ARG A 407 -20.69 8.15 -12.26
N TRP A 408 -20.23 8.38 -11.04
CA TRP A 408 -21.01 8.49 -9.80
C TRP A 408 -21.14 9.93 -9.35
#